data_0a6261eabaa0bdf77210afa1770d2b56
#
_entry.id   0a6261eabaa0bdf77210afa1770d2b56
#
_cell.length_a   1.000
_cell.length_b   1.000
_cell.length_c   1.000
_cell.angle_alpha   90.00
_cell.angle_beta   90.00
_cell.angle_gamma   90.00
#
_symmetry.space_group_name_H-M   'P 1'
#
loop_
_entity.id
_entity.type
_entity.pdbx_description
1 polymer ?
#
loop_
_entity_poly.entity_id
_entity_poly.type
_entity_poly.pdbx_seq_one_letter_code
_entity_poly.pdbx_strand_id
1 'polypeptide(L)'
;LTRLEAAVNSLAIDALLVLQRSDITPLAAQRERYAGVKLLFTDPGTLDAAVQAGLQGYELRRLDISRDLPADVYAEALTRATLIDRLLTAERQALWAANAADDTPFTGWDQMLLYLSMQRAFIARAIGRCAAAQFPEAHIGVLRPANAQLMNFDSLLSTEMVAFDAGHAARFSVVGHYEGARFHSPQITELAWHPQALHTQVAEHGVDAVVHIATCFYDAATYGEAIRQRFPQILDLPGTYCDVPVSRPQPLLVRVADFAPQLQDPSALRYRERAYAVLKDQLASWIPSHAALEQQAALWADRCHQQALNFLSLRRALQGQQPHFVVSDHDTGMNGPLYSVAAGLGSSITVLPHSGYATSALPHGRRVTAVERQGFGAAVRTALGQPVPVRAVRFRSTPKAQAREAATRVCLVLNTMQSEGISHIDFFALVAFYKKLAALCEQHRADLQVRLKPSTPALSVVSAAFGQPAGWFQRSYTRPIDELAEEADLTIAYGEMTSGVATFLDAASLVLHVSEQLWPTDTLIMPPYVRDGLIHSFSGELALQEIGALLADPKAYQRKQALQSVAYLQRCRDARDTFFD
;
A
#
# COMPACT_ATOMS: atom_id res chain seq x y z
N LEU A 1 0.25 38.18 -1.90
CA LEU A 1 -0.49 37.13 -2.64
C LEU A 1 -0.75 37.59 -4.07
N THR A 2 -1.33 38.75 -4.32
CA THR A 2 -1.69 39.26 -5.66
C THR A 2 -0.50 39.51 -6.62
N ARG A 3 0.73 39.74 -6.15
CA ARG A 3 1.92 39.90 -7.02
C ARG A 3 2.56 38.55 -7.40
N LEU A 4 2.40 37.50 -6.61
CA LEU A 4 2.83 36.13 -6.96
C LEU A 4 1.88 35.48 -7.97
N GLU A 5 0.58 35.74 -7.87
CA GLU A 5 -0.41 35.30 -8.85
C GLU A 5 -0.23 35.89 -10.24
N ALA A 6 0.23 37.15 -10.32
CA ALA A 6 0.49 37.82 -11.61
C ALA A 6 1.76 37.30 -12.31
N ALA A 7 2.77 36.83 -11.57
CA ALA A 7 4.00 36.27 -12.15
C ALA A 7 3.86 34.85 -12.70
N VAL A 8 2.86 34.11 -12.22
CA VAL A 8 2.57 32.73 -12.68
C VAL A 8 1.78 32.70 -14.01
N ASN A 9 1.22 33.84 -14.42
CA ASN A 9 0.30 33.92 -15.55
C ASN A 9 0.93 33.95 -16.95
N SER A 10 2.25 33.73 -17.11
CA SER A 10 2.90 33.82 -18.43
C SER A 10 3.93 32.73 -18.76
N LEU A 11 4.02 31.66 -18.00
CA LEU A 11 4.82 30.50 -18.44
C LEU A 11 4.04 29.73 -19.49
N ALA A 12 4.40 29.91 -20.75
CA ALA A 12 3.92 29.06 -21.82
C ALA A 12 4.47 27.66 -21.57
N ILE A 13 3.59 26.69 -21.29
CA ILE A 13 3.93 25.27 -21.21
C ILE A 13 3.40 24.55 -22.44
N ASP A 14 4.17 23.59 -22.96
CA ASP A 14 3.80 22.79 -24.13
C ASP A 14 3.08 21.51 -23.70
N ALA A 15 3.41 21.01 -22.50
CA ALA A 15 2.85 19.80 -21.95
C ALA A 15 2.62 19.92 -20.43
N LEU A 16 1.67 19.15 -19.90
CA LEU A 16 1.36 19.06 -18.47
C LEU A 16 1.41 17.59 -18.03
N LEU A 17 2.26 17.27 -17.07
CA LEU A 17 2.27 15.98 -16.40
C LEU A 17 1.10 15.90 -15.42
N VAL A 18 0.26 14.89 -15.63
CA VAL A 18 -0.84 14.53 -14.74
C VAL A 18 -0.39 13.30 -13.95
N LEU A 19 0.08 13.53 -12.72
CA LEU A 19 0.74 12.51 -11.90
C LEU A 19 -0.25 11.65 -11.13
N GLN A 20 -1.41 12.22 -10.80
CA GLN A 20 -2.37 11.57 -9.92
C GLN A 20 -3.80 12.00 -10.25
N ARG A 21 -4.75 11.20 -9.80
CA ARG A 21 -6.17 11.42 -10.07
C ARG A 21 -6.69 12.75 -9.51
N SER A 22 -6.15 13.21 -8.39
CA SER A 22 -6.51 14.49 -7.78
C SER A 22 -6.15 15.70 -8.64
N ASP A 23 -5.17 15.57 -9.57
CA ASP A 23 -4.83 16.64 -10.53
C ASP A 23 -5.96 16.91 -11.54
N ILE A 24 -6.85 15.95 -11.76
CA ILE A 24 -7.92 16.03 -12.78
C ILE A 24 -8.93 17.12 -12.45
N THR A 25 -9.37 17.22 -11.21
CA THR A 25 -10.40 18.19 -10.80
C THR A 25 -9.97 19.64 -11.03
N PRO A 26 -8.78 20.08 -10.54
CA PRO A 26 -8.32 21.45 -10.81
C PRO A 26 -8.02 21.69 -12.29
N LEU A 27 -7.56 20.67 -13.02
CA LEU A 27 -7.33 20.73 -14.45
C LEU A 27 -8.65 20.97 -15.22
N ALA A 28 -9.69 20.21 -14.91
CA ALA A 28 -11.00 20.34 -15.53
C ALA A 28 -11.65 21.71 -15.22
N ALA A 29 -11.45 22.22 -13.99
CA ALA A 29 -11.95 23.55 -13.58
C ALA A 29 -11.22 24.71 -14.30
N GLN A 30 -9.98 24.50 -14.73
CA GLN A 30 -9.16 25.52 -15.40
C GLN A 30 -8.88 25.18 -16.87
N ARG A 31 -9.79 24.46 -17.52
CA ARG A 31 -9.56 23.90 -18.87
C ARG A 31 -9.12 24.95 -19.90
N GLU A 32 -9.69 26.16 -19.86
CA GLU A 32 -9.35 27.25 -20.81
C GLU A 32 -7.87 27.69 -20.66
N ARG A 33 -7.35 27.66 -19.44
CA ARG A 33 -5.96 28.02 -19.15
C ARG A 33 -4.96 27.06 -19.80
N TYR A 34 -5.34 25.80 -19.95
CA TYR A 34 -4.51 24.74 -20.51
C TYR A 34 -4.90 24.36 -21.94
N ALA A 35 -5.68 25.21 -22.63
CA ALA A 35 -6.07 24.96 -24.01
C ALA A 35 -4.83 24.85 -24.91
N GLY A 36 -4.76 23.77 -25.71
CA GLY A 36 -3.63 23.47 -26.58
C GLY A 36 -2.42 22.78 -25.92
N VAL A 37 -2.44 22.59 -24.59
CA VAL A 37 -1.40 21.88 -23.85
C VAL A 37 -1.61 20.36 -24.00
N LYS A 38 -0.52 19.60 -24.20
CA LYS A 38 -0.56 18.14 -24.20
C LYS A 38 -0.65 17.62 -22.76
N LEU A 39 -1.56 16.69 -22.49
CA LEU A 39 -1.69 16.05 -21.18
C LEU A 39 -0.96 14.71 -21.19
N LEU A 40 0.02 14.54 -20.32
CA LEU A 40 0.88 13.38 -20.22
C LEU A 40 0.48 12.51 -19.02
N PHE A 41 0.20 11.24 -19.27
CA PHE A 41 -0.27 10.28 -18.26
C PHE A 41 0.65 9.07 -18.18
N THR A 42 0.88 8.58 -16.97
CA THR A 42 1.71 7.40 -16.70
C THR A 42 0.90 6.15 -16.37
N ASP A 43 -0.36 6.31 -15.98
CA ASP A 43 -1.23 5.19 -15.62
C ASP A 43 -2.62 5.29 -16.25
N PRO A 44 -3.27 4.13 -16.48
CA PRO A 44 -4.58 4.07 -17.12
C PRO A 44 -5.71 4.62 -16.24
N GLY A 45 -5.57 4.57 -14.90
CA GLY A 45 -6.61 5.05 -13.98
C GLY A 45 -6.73 6.56 -13.99
N THR A 46 -5.62 7.28 -13.98
CA THR A 46 -5.59 8.74 -14.10
C THR A 46 -6.07 9.19 -15.47
N LEU A 47 -5.66 8.49 -16.54
CA LEU A 47 -6.14 8.76 -17.89
C LEU A 47 -7.66 8.55 -18.02
N ASP A 48 -8.20 7.47 -17.43
CA ASP A 48 -9.65 7.20 -17.44
C ASP A 48 -10.43 8.31 -16.72
N ALA A 49 -9.93 8.77 -15.57
CA ALA A 49 -10.51 9.89 -14.84
C ALA A 49 -10.53 11.19 -15.67
N ALA A 50 -9.48 11.45 -16.45
CA ALA A 50 -9.41 12.59 -17.36
C ALA A 50 -10.47 12.51 -18.47
N VAL A 51 -10.64 11.33 -19.07
CA VAL A 51 -11.68 11.09 -20.08
C VAL A 51 -13.08 11.29 -19.50
N GLN A 52 -13.34 10.75 -18.30
CA GLN A 52 -14.62 10.92 -17.60
C GLN A 52 -14.89 12.39 -17.23
N ALA A 53 -13.87 13.15 -16.90
CA ALA A 53 -13.97 14.59 -16.62
C ALA A 53 -14.15 15.46 -17.87
N GLY A 54 -14.26 14.87 -19.06
CA GLY A 54 -14.47 15.58 -20.31
C GLY A 54 -13.22 16.23 -20.89
N LEU A 55 -12.03 15.72 -20.54
CA LEU A 55 -10.73 16.21 -21.05
C LEU A 55 -10.29 15.52 -22.36
N GLN A 56 -11.14 14.70 -22.96
CA GLN A 56 -10.85 14.04 -24.26
C GLN A 56 -10.67 15.01 -25.44
N GLY A 57 -11.05 16.28 -25.27
CA GLY A 57 -10.78 17.33 -26.24
C GLY A 57 -9.32 17.81 -26.27
N TYR A 58 -8.50 17.37 -25.30
CA TYR A 58 -7.07 17.63 -25.25
C TYR A 58 -6.28 16.52 -25.91
N GLU A 59 -5.04 16.82 -26.30
CA GLU A 59 -4.10 15.81 -26.77
C GLU A 59 -3.62 14.97 -25.57
N LEU A 60 -4.23 13.80 -25.35
CA LEU A 60 -3.86 12.88 -24.28
C LEU A 60 -2.73 11.96 -24.75
N ARG A 61 -1.62 11.95 -24.02
CA ARG A 61 -0.44 11.12 -24.31
C ARG A 61 -0.13 10.21 -23.14
N ARG A 62 0.10 8.93 -23.42
CA ARG A 62 0.61 7.99 -22.43
C ARG A 62 2.14 7.94 -22.49
N LEU A 63 2.75 7.98 -21.31
CA LEU A 63 4.19 7.80 -21.14
C LEU A 63 4.48 6.34 -20.78
N ASP A 64 5.45 5.76 -21.47
CA ASP A 64 5.99 4.44 -21.13
C ASP A 64 7.28 4.65 -20.32
N ILE A 65 7.20 4.48 -19.01
CA ILE A 65 8.32 4.67 -18.08
C ILE A 65 9.10 3.38 -17.79
N SER A 66 8.69 2.26 -18.34
CA SER A 66 9.26 0.94 -18.03
C SER A 66 10.77 0.85 -18.29
N ARG A 67 11.27 1.58 -19.28
CA ARG A 67 12.70 1.64 -19.63
C ARG A 67 13.52 2.55 -18.72
N ASP A 68 12.87 3.49 -18.04
CA ASP A 68 13.51 4.52 -17.22
C ASP A 68 13.52 4.14 -15.73
N LEU A 69 12.80 3.07 -15.35
CA LEU A 69 12.82 2.54 -14.02
C LEU A 69 14.08 1.70 -13.76
N PRO A 70 14.80 1.93 -12.65
CA PRO A 70 15.89 1.04 -12.26
C PRO A 70 15.37 -0.38 -11.99
N ALA A 71 16.15 -1.40 -12.39
CA ALA A 71 15.78 -2.81 -12.21
C ALA A 71 15.66 -3.19 -10.72
N ASP A 72 16.31 -2.46 -9.83
CA ASP A 72 16.40 -2.68 -8.40
C ASP A 72 15.68 -1.61 -7.56
N VAL A 73 14.76 -0.86 -8.17
CA VAL A 73 14.06 0.28 -7.55
C VAL A 73 13.46 -0.05 -6.17
N TYR A 74 12.91 -1.23 -6.03
CA TYR A 74 12.30 -1.66 -4.76
C TYR A 74 13.34 -2.00 -3.70
N ALA A 75 14.42 -2.69 -4.08
CA ALA A 75 15.51 -3.04 -3.18
C ALA A 75 16.25 -1.79 -2.67
N GLU A 76 16.50 -0.83 -3.56
CA GLU A 76 17.14 0.44 -3.21
C GLU A 76 16.24 1.26 -2.28
N ALA A 77 14.94 1.36 -2.58
CA ALA A 77 13.99 2.06 -1.72
C ALA A 77 13.93 1.45 -0.30
N LEU A 78 13.91 0.12 -0.20
CA LEU A 78 13.90 -0.59 1.08
C LEU A 78 15.21 -0.37 1.84
N THR A 79 16.35 -0.44 1.17
CA THR A 79 17.67 -0.22 1.77
C THR A 79 17.76 1.16 2.40
N ARG A 80 17.33 2.20 1.70
CA ARG A 80 17.35 3.58 2.21
C ARG A 80 16.34 3.82 3.32
N ALA A 81 15.13 3.32 3.18
CA ALA A 81 14.13 3.40 4.24
C ALA A 81 14.63 2.75 5.54
N THR A 82 15.27 1.59 5.42
CA THR A 82 15.86 0.88 6.56
C THR A 82 17.01 1.67 7.20
N LEU A 83 17.86 2.32 6.40
CA LEU A 83 18.92 3.17 6.92
C LEU A 83 18.37 4.35 7.72
N ILE A 84 17.41 5.07 7.16
CA ILE A 84 16.79 6.23 7.83
C ILE A 84 16.09 5.80 9.12
N ASP A 85 15.28 4.72 9.08
CA ASP A 85 14.61 4.22 10.29
C ASP A 85 15.61 3.80 11.39
N ARG A 86 16.76 3.22 11.04
CA ARG A 86 17.84 2.91 12.00
C ARG A 86 18.42 4.15 12.67
N LEU A 87 18.64 5.22 11.90
CA LEU A 87 19.14 6.49 12.45
C LEU A 87 18.10 7.11 13.40
N LEU A 88 16.83 7.15 13.00
CA LEU A 88 15.73 7.62 13.84
C LEU A 88 15.56 6.73 15.10
N THR A 89 15.79 5.42 14.98
CA THR A 89 15.79 4.49 16.11
C THR A 89 16.86 4.86 17.13
N ALA A 90 18.07 5.18 16.68
CA ALA A 90 19.15 5.58 17.58
C ALA A 90 18.78 6.84 18.38
N GLU A 91 18.10 7.81 17.76
CA GLU A 91 17.63 9.01 18.45
C GLU A 91 16.53 8.70 19.48
N ARG A 92 15.59 7.80 19.15
CA ARG A 92 14.56 7.32 20.08
C ARG A 92 15.18 6.60 21.29
N GLN A 93 16.15 5.72 21.05
CA GLN A 93 16.88 5.03 22.10
C GLN A 93 17.62 5.99 23.01
N ALA A 94 18.33 6.97 22.47
CA ALA A 94 19.06 7.97 23.23
C ALA A 94 18.17 8.82 24.16
N LEU A 95 16.90 9.02 23.79
CA LEU A 95 15.96 9.82 24.58
C LEU A 95 15.18 9.01 25.61
N TRP A 96 14.83 7.76 25.30
CA TRP A 96 13.84 7.02 26.10
C TRP A 96 14.29 5.66 26.61
N ALA A 97 15.39 5.09 26.13
CA ALA A 97 15.86 3.77 26.59
C ALA A 97 16.29 3.79 28.08
N ALA A 98 16.86 4.88 28.55
CA ALA A 98 17.24 5.03 29.97
C ALA A 98 16.06 4.97 30.96
N ASN A 99 14.84 5.16 30.46
CA ASN A 99 13.59 5.14 31.23
C ASN A 99 12.63 4.02 30.81
N ALA A 100 13.06 3.15 29.89
CA ALA A 100 12.31 2.00 29.43
C ALA A 100 12.93 0.72 29.97
N ALA A 101 12.12 -0.34 30.11
CA ALA A 101 12.68 -1.67 30.31
C ALA A 101 13.71 -1.96 29.21
N ASP A 102 14.82 -2.61 29.54
CA ASP A 102 16.00 -2.82 28.65
C ASP A 102 15.67 -3.40 27.26
N ASP A 103 14.50 -4.00 27.10
CA ASP A 103 14.02 -4.65 25.88
C ASP A 103 13.02 -3.81 25.06
N THR A 104 12.80 -2.53 25.35
CA THR A 104 11.82 -1.73 24.59
C THR A 104 12.33 -1.46 23.17
N PRO A 105 11.70 -2.04 22.14
CA PRO A 105 12.15 -1.85 20.76
C PRO A 105 11.61 -0.52 20.21
N PHE A 106 12.51 0.30 19.69
CA PHE A 106 12.19 1.55 18.99
C PHE A 106 12.38 1.45 17.47
N THR A 107 12.58 0.24 16.94
CA THR A 107 12.83 -0.02 15.52
C THR A 107 11.52 -0.16 14.74
N GLY A 108 11.57 0.16 13.44
CA GLY A 108 10.48 -0.10 12.51
C GLY A 108 9.30 0.86 12.59
N TRP A 109 9.43 2.00 13.27
CA TRP A 109 8.33 2.97 13.38
C TRP A 109 7.95 3.57 12.03
N ASP A 110 8.93 3.82 11.17
CA ASP A 110 8.75 4.56 9.93
C ASP A 110 9.19 3.78 8.68
N GLN A 111 9.78 2.58 8.85
CA GLN A 111 10.41 1.84 7.76
C GLN A 111 9.48 1.64 6.55
N MET A 112 8.25 1.21 6.78
CA MET A 112 7.31 0.94 5.69
C MET A 112 6.89 2.21 4.96
N LEU A 113 6.56 3.27 5.68
CA LEU A 113 6.15 4.52 5.04
C LEU A 113 7.32 5.20 4.31
N LEU A 114 8.52 5.15 4.89
CA LEU A 114 9.75 5.60 4.23
C LEU A 114 10.00 4.80 2.94
N TYR A 115 9.85 3.48 3.01
CA TYR A 115 9.97 2.61 1.84
C TYR A 115 9.02 3.02 0.71
N LEU A 116 7.74 3.21 1.02
CA LEU A 116 6.73 3.62 0.04
C LEU A 116 7.03 5.00 -0.55
N SER A 117 7.46 5.94 0.29
CA SER A 117 7.84 7.29 -0.16
C SER A 117 9.07 7.28 -1.06
N MET A 118 10.08 6.46 -0.75
CA MET A 118 11.28 6.31 -1.57
C MET A 118 10.98 5.64 -2.91
N GLN A 119 10.17 4.59 -2.91
CA GLN A 119 9.71 3.93 -4.13
C GLN A 119 9.01 4.94 -5.07
N ARG A 120 8.12 5.76 -4.54
CA ARG A 120 7.44 6.80 -5.34
C ARG A 120 8.39 7.87 -5.86
N ALA A 121 9.40 8.24 -5.09
CA ALA A 121 10.44 9.16 -5.55
C ALA A 121 11.20 8.61 -6.77
N PHE A 122 11.53 7.33 -6.78
CA PHE A 122 12.15 6.68 -7.94
C PHE A 122 11.23 6.66 -9.16
N ILE A 123 9.96 6.31 -8.96
CA ILE A 123 8.96 6.32 -10.02
C ILE A 123 8.80 7.74 -10.58
N ALA A 124 8.71 8.76 -9.72
CA ALA A 124 8.60 10.15 -10.13
C ALA A 124 9.80 10.61 -10.97
N ARG A 125 11.02 10.21 -10.59
CA ARG A 125 12.23 10.48 -11.39
C ARG A 125 12.16 9.82 -12.77
N ALA A 126 11.72 8.57 -12.84
CA ALA A 126 11.55 7.86 -14.11
C ALA A 126 10.52 8.56 -15.01
N ILE A 127 9.41 9.03 -14.43
CA ILE A 127 8.39 9.83 -15.14
C ILE A 127 9.02 11.09 -15.72
N GLY A 128 9.78 11.84 -14.91
CA GLY A 128 10.45 13.07 -15.35
C GLY A 128 11.43 12.82 -16.50
N ARG A 129 12.29 11.80 -16.39
CA ARG A 129 13.22 11.42 -17.47
C ARG A 129 12.51 11.01 -18.74
N CYS A 130 11.50 10.16 -18.62
CA CYS A 130 10.70 9.68 -19.75
C CYS A 130 10.00 10.86 -20.47
N ALA A 131 9.36 11.75 -19.72
CA ALA A 131 8.71 12.93 -20.29
C ALA A 131 9.72 13.85 -20.98
N ALA A 132 10.87 14.10 -20.37
CA ALA A 132 11.94 14.90 -20.94
C ALA A 132 12.54 14.30 -22.22
N ALA A 133 12.67 12.97 -22.28
CA ALA A 133 13.19 12.26 -23.44
C ALA A 133 12.18 12.21 -24.60
N GLN A 134 10.89 11.98 -24.32
CA GLN A 134 9.86 11.94 -25.36
C GLN A 134 9.47 13.32 -25.91
N PHE A 135 9.68 14.37 -25.11
CA PHE A 135 9.38 15.75 -25.49
C PHE A 135 10.60 16.65 -25.26
N PRO A 136 11.68 16.49 -26.06
CA PRO A 136 12.99 17.10 -25.77
C PRO A 136 12.99 18.63 -25.81
N GLU A 137 12.09 19.25 -26.55
CA GLU A 137 11.99 20.70 -26.67
C GLU A 137 10.86 21.30 -25.80
N ALA A 138 10.03 20.46 -25.17
CA ALA A 138 8.86 20.95 -24.47
C ALA A 138 9.20 21.54 -23.09
N HIS A 139 8.51 22.62 -22.75
CA HIS A 139 8.42 23.10 -21.38
C HIS A 139 7.25 22.39 -20.68
N ILE A 140 7.52 21.64 -19.62
CA ILE A 140 6.59 20.72 -18.99
C ILE A 140 6.09 21.29 -17.65
N GLY A 141 4.78 21.44 -17.53
CA GLY A 141 4.12 21.84 -16.29
C GLY A 141 3.84 20.64 -15.38
N VAL A 142 3.80 20.89 -14.09
CA VAL A 142 3.36 19.95 -13.05
C VAL A 142 2.39 20.67 -12.12
N LEU A 143 1.27 20.02 -11.78
CA LEU A 143 0.38 20.49 -10.71
C LEU A 143 0.88 19.99 -9.36
N ARG A 144 0.68 20.78 -8.32
CA ARG A 144 1.13 20.47 -6.96
C ARG A 144 -0.01 20.63 -5.95
N PRO A 145 -0.30 19.61 -5.14
CA PRO A 145 -1.21 19.77 -4.02
C PRO A 145 -0.57 20.69 -2.96
N ALA A 146 -1.31 21.71 -2.53
CA ALA A 146 -0.83 22.68 -1.55
C ALA A 146 -0.79 22.11 -0.12
N ASN A 147 -1.63 21.12 0.14
CA ASN A 147 -1.81 20.48 1.44
C ASN A 147 -1.39 19.01 1.41
N ALA A 148 -0.42 18.62 0.59
CA ALA A 148 0.05 17.26 0.54
C ALA A 148 0.52 16.81 1.92
N GLN A 149 -0.08 15.75 2.40
CA GLN A 149 0.26 15.10 3.65
C GLN A 149 1.15 13.89 3.36
N LEU A 150 2.04 13.54 4.29
CA LEU A 150 2.92 12.35 4.18
C LEU A 150 2.16 11.03 4.25
N MET A 151 0.86 11.07 4.19
CA MET A 151 0.03 9.88 4.29
C MET A 151 -0.36 9.39 2.91
N ASN A 152 -0.25 8.09 2.73
CA ASN A 152 -0.92 7.34 1.70
C ASN A 152 -0.65 7.70 0.27
N PHE A 153 0.60 7.65 -0.12
CA PHE A 153 0.92 7.68 -1.53
C PHE A 153 0.93 9.06 -2.21
N ASP A 154 0.40 10.11 -1.58
CA ASP A 154 0.47 11.50 -2.05
C ASP A 154 1.61 12.24 -1.38
N SER A 155 2.86 11.84 -1.61
CA SER A 155 3.97 12.58 -1.05
C SER A 155 4.36 13.76 -1.95
N LEU A 156 4.58 14.94 -1.35
CA LEU A 156 5.22 16.09 -2.01
C LEU A 156 6.55 15.70 -2.67
N LEU A 157 7.21 14.70 -2.10
CA LEU A 157 8.45 14.15 -2.60
C LEU A 157 8.32 13.67 -4.05
N SER A 158 7.24 12.99 -4.42
CA SER A 158 7.04 12.50 -5.78
C SER A 158 6.94 13.65 -6.78
N THR A 159 6.16 14.68 -6.48
CA THR A 159 6.00 15.87 -7.34
C THR A 159 7.31 16.63 -7.49
N GLU A 160 8.03 16.87 -6.38
CA GLU A 160 9.31 17.58 -6.39
C GLU A 160 10.37 16.79 -7.18
N MET A 161 10.37 15.47 -7.10
CA MET A 161 11.34 14.64 -7.82
C MET A 161 11.11 14.62 -9.33
N VAL A 162 9.86 14.70 -9.79
CA VAL A 162 9.54 14.85 -11.21
C VAL A 162 10.05 16.19 -11.73
N ALA A 163 9.79 17.26 -11.00
CA ALA A 163 10.11 18.62 -11.42
C ALA A 163 11.60 18.96 -11.34
N PHE A 164 12.35 18.29 -10.47
CA PHE A 164 13.73 18.67 -10.13
C PHE A 164 14.76 17.56 -10.35
N ASP A 165 14.45 16.52 -11.11
CA ASP A 165 15.48 15.51 -11.43
C ASP A 165 16.61 16.12 -12.26
N ALA A 166 17.83 15.73 -11.92
CA ALA A 166 19.06 16.33 -12.43
C ALA A 166 19.12 16.38 -13.97
N GLY A 167 19.51 17.51 -14.49
CA GLY A 167 19.71 17.75 -15.93
C GLY A 167 18.49 18.25 -16.70
N HIS A 168 17.30 18.19 -16.15
CA HIS A 168 16.08 18.63 -16.83
C HIS A 168 15.29 19.70 -16.07
N ALA A 169 15.76 20.12 -14.89
CA ALA A 169 15.06 21.03 -13.99
C ALA A 169 14.57 22.32 -14.66
N ALA A 170 15.36 22.89 -15.58
CA ALA A 170 15.01 24.13 -16.28
C ALA A 170 13.77 24.00 -17.20
N ARG A 171 13.37 22.78 -17.55
CA ARG A 171 12.23 22.50 -18.43
C ARG A 171 10.95 22.13 -17.68
N PHE A 172 11.02 21.99 -16.35
CA PHE A 172 9.88 21.69 -15.52
C PHE A 172 9.48 22.90 -14.68
N SER A 173 8.19 23.15 -14.57
CA SER A 173 7.65 24.22 -13.74
C SER A 173 6.42 23.76 -12.99
N VAL A 174 6.30 24.14 -11.73
CA VAL A 174 5.04 24.03 -10.99
C VAL A 174 4.12 25.15 -11.48
N VAL A 175 3.07 24.78 -12.22
CA VAL A 175 2.19 25.75 -12.89
C VAL A 175 0.91 26.05 -12.14
N GLY A 176 0.65 25.34 -11.05
CA GLY A 176 -0.50 25.57 -10.20
C GLY A 176 -0.43 24.79 -8.90
N HIS A 177 -1.09 25.34 -7.89
CA HIS A 177 -1.34 24.67 -6.62
C HIS A 177 -2.83 24.44 -6.49
N TYR A 178 -3.22 23.34 -5.87
CA TYR A 178 -4.61 23.03 -5.58
C TYR A 178 -4.72 22.37 -4.18
N GLU A 179 -5.89 22.45 -3.59
CA GLU A 179 -6.17 21.64 -2.41
C GLU A 179 -6.31 20.18 -2.87
N GLY A 180 -5.36 19.35 -2.49
CA GLY A 180 -5.41 17.90 -2.74
C GLY A 180 -6.66 17.31 -2.11
N ALA A 181 -7.16 16.22 -2.67
CA ALA A 181 -8.21 15.46 -2.02
C ALA A 181 -7.74 15.15 -0.59
N ARG A 182 -8.47 15.64 0.38
CA ARG A 182 -8.32 15.13 1.74
C ARG A 182 -8.80 13.68 1.67
N PHE A 183 -7.86 12.76 1.52
CA PHE A 183 -8.16 11.43 2.00
C PHE A 183 -8.62 11.62 3.45
N HIS A 184 -9.74 11.05 3.82
CA HIS A 184 -10.32 11.13 5.16
C HIS A 184 -9.44 10.42 6.20
N SER A 185 -8.17 10.74 6.17
CA SER A 185 -7.26 10.46 7.25
C SER A 185 -7.49 11.57 8.25
N PRO A 186 -8.03 11.31 9.43
CA PRO A 186 -8.01 12.30 10.49
C PRO A 186 -6.56 12.75 10.59
N GLN A 187 -6.36 14.06 10.58
CA GLN A 187 -5.01 14.61 10.63
C GLN A 187 -4.29 13.94 11.80
N ILE A 188 -3.09 13.42 11.58
CA ILE A 188 -2.30 12.76 12.65
C ILE A 188 -2.20 13.68 13.87
N THR A 189 -2.24 14.99 13.65
CA THR A 189 -2.32 16.04 14.68
C THR A 189 -3.58 15.97 15.55
N GLU A 190 -4.67 15.35 15.12
CA GLU A 190 -5.91 15.19 15.90
C GLU A 190 -5.88 13.97 16.83
N LEU A 191 -4.87 13.09 16.67
CA LEU A 191 -4.69 11.89 17.47
C LEU A 191 -3.78 12.08 18.70
N ALA A 192 -3.38 13.29 19.03
CA ALA A 192 -2.64 13.53 20.27
C ALA A 192 -3.62 13.44 21.44
N TRP A 193 -3.44 12.42 22.26
CA TRP A 193 -4.29 12.15 23.39
C TRP A 193 -3.97 13.06 24.57
N HIS A 194 -4.99 13.41 25.34
CA HIS A 194 -4.78 14.08 26.63
C HIS A 194 -4.40 13.01 27.68
N PRO A 195 -3.12 12.87 28.09
CA PRO A 195 -2.65 11.73 28.88
C PRO A 195 -3.37 11.59 30.23
N GLN A 196 -3.76 12.73 30.82
CA GLN A 196 -4.40 12.72 32.13
C GLN A 196 -5.82 12.13 32.06
N ALA A 197 -6.60 12.49 31.03
CA ALA A 197 -7.96 11.95 30.88
C ALA A 197 -7.91 10.45 30.58
N LEU A 198 -7.01 10.04 29.70
CA LEU A 198 -6.81 8.63 29.36
C LEU A 198 -6.36 7.83 30.60
N HIS A 199 -5.40 8.36 31.38
CA HIS A 199 -4.93 7.71 32.60
C HIS A 199 -6.06 7.53 33.60
N THR A 200 -6.89 8.56 33.82
CA THR A 200 -8.04 8.49 34.74
C THR A 200 -9.02 7.39 34.34
N GLN A 201 -9.40 7.34 33.05
CA GLN A 201 -10.34 6.34 32.57
C GLN A 201 -9.78 4.92 32.64
N VAL A 202 -8.50 4.74 32.30
CA VAL A 202 -7.82 3.43 32.40
C VAL A 202 -7.72 3.00 33.89
N ALA A 203 -7.45 3.93 34.79
CA ALA A 203 -7.37 3.64 36.23
C ALA A 203 -8.72 3.26 36.83
N GLU A 204 -9.81 3.91 36.39
CA GLU A 204 -11.15 3.65 36.90
C GLU A 204 -11.74 2.32 36.43
N HIS A 205 -11.42 1.88 35.22
CA HIS A 205 -12.11 0.77 34.57
C HIS A 205 -11.23 -0.44 34.28
N GLY A 206 -9.92 -0.28 34.28
CA GLY A 206 -8.99 -1.29 33.76
C GLY A 206 -9.03 -1.39 32.23
N VAL A 207 -8.08 -2.11 31.65
CA VAL A 207 -8.02 -2.37 30.20
C VAL A 207 -7.50 -3.79 29.97
N ASP A 208 -8.32 -4.63 29.34
CA ASP A 208 -7.91 -5.99 28.93
C ASP A 208 -7.20 -5.97 27.59
N ALA A 209 -7.66 -5.11 26.67
CA ALA A 209 -7.05 -4.96 25.36
C ALA A 209 -6.98 -3.52 24.87
N VAL A 210 -5.90 -3.19 24.16
CA VAL A 210 -5.74 -1.98 23.35
C VAL A 210 -5.90 -2.38 21.89
N VAL A 211 -6.86 -1.78 21.18
CA VAL A 211 -7.21 -2.14 19.81
C VAL A 211 -6.95 -0.95 18.88
N HIS A 212 -6.18 -1.18 17.82
CA HIS A 212 -5.97 -0.22 16.74
C HIS A 212 -6.06 -0.91 15.39
N ILE A 213 -7.18 -0.76 14.71
CA ILE A 213 -7.42 -1.33 13.39
C ILE A 213 -7.56 -0.20 12.39
N ALA A 214 -6.49 0.07 11.64
CA ALA A 214 -6.44 1.16 10.68
C ALA A 214 -7.22 0.87 9.40
N THR A 215 -7.07 -0.34 8.86
CA THR A 215 -7.88 -0.84 7.75
C THR A 215 -8.14 -2.32 7.93
N CYS A 216 -9.31 -2.77 7.56
CA CYS A 216 -9.63 -4.18 7.49
C CYS A 216 -10.40 -4.46 6.21
N PHE A 217 -9.74 -5.02 5.21
CA PHE A 217 -10.38 -5.52 3.98
C PHE A 217 -11.10 -6.84 4.22
N TYR A 218 -10.70 -7.58 5.24
CA TYR A 218 -11.48 -8.67 5.78
C TYR A 218 -12.48 -8.10 6.76
N ASP A 219 -13.66 -8.61 6.69
CA ASP A 219 -14.82 -8.32 7.50
C ASP A 219 -14.46 -7.74 8.88
N ALA A 220 -14.50 -6.41 9.00
CA ALA A 220 -14.27 -5.73 10.27
C ALA A 220 -15.24 -6.21 11.36
N ALA A 221 -16.42 -6.73 10.96
CA ALA A 221 -17.36 -7.36 11.85
C ALA A 221 -16.80 -8.67 12.43
N THR A 222 -16.12 -9.49 11.61
CA THR A 222 -15.52 -10.76 12.07
C THR A 222 -14.41 -10.52 13.08
N TYR A 223 -13.51 -9.57 12.81
CA TYR A 223 -12.47 -9.21 13.79
C TYR A 223 -13.08 -8.58 15.04
N GLY A 224 -14.02 -7.65 14.87
CA GLY A 224 -14.70 -6.99 15.97
C GLY A 224 -15.42 -7.97 16.88
N GLU A 225 -16.09 -8.97 16.30
CA GLU A 225 -16.75 -10.02 17.08
C GLU A 225 -15.77 -10.86 17.88
N ALA A 226 -14.68 -11.34 17.25
CA ALA A 226 -13.65 -12.12 17.92
C ALA A 226 -12.96 -11.34 19.06
N ILE A 227 -12.69 -10.04 18.85
CA ILE A 227 -12.12 -9.16 19.87
C ILE A 227 -13.08 -9.01 21.05
N ARG A 228 -14.37 -8.77 20.79
CA ARG A 228 -15.41 -8.63 21.82
C ARG A 228 -15.60 -9.88 22.66
N GLN A 229 -15.62 -11.02 22.01
CA GLN A 229 -15.76 -12.30 22.71
C GLN A 229 -14.58 -12.58 23.64
N ARG A 230 -13.40 -12.08 23.28
CA ARG A 230 -12.17 -12.35 24.02
C ARG A 230 -11.85 -11.36 25.11
N PHE A 231 -12.15 -10.07 24.90
CA PHE A 231 -11.75 -8.98 25.80
C PHE A 231 -12.96 -8.13 26.23
N PRO A 232 -13.34 -8.17 27.51
CA PRO A 232 -14.48 -7.39 28.01
C PRO A 232 -14.19 -5.89 28.13
N GLN A 233 -12.94 -5.47 28.43
CA GLN A 233 -12.56 -4.07 28.61
C GLN A 233 -11.58 -3.65 27.50
N ILE A 234 -12.04 -2.83 26.56
CA ILE A 234 -11.27 -2.46 25.37
C ILE A 234 -11.01 -0.95 25.35
N LEU A 235 -9.74 -0.58 25.23
CA LEU A 235 -9.33 0.75 24.80
C LEU A 235 -9.23 0.74 23.25
N ASP A 236 -10.22 1.32 22.59
CA ASP A 236 -10.26 1.38 21.12
C ASP A 236 -9.66 2.70 20.65
N LEU A 237 -8.57 2.58 19.88
CA LEU A 237 -7.88 3.69 19.27
C LEU A 237 -8.35 3.82 17.83
N PRO A 238 -8.90 4.96 17.41
CA PRO A 238 -9.42 5.10 16.05
C PRO A 238 -8.33 4.91 15.03
N GLY A 239 -8.58 4.03 14.07
CA GLY A 239 -7.75 3.88 12.88
C GLY A 239 -7.94 5.04 11.93
N THR A 240 -6.87 5.48 11.28
CA THR A 240 -6.88 6.61 10.34
C THR A 240 -7.62 6.32 9.04
N TYR A 241 -7.99 5.05 8.77
CA TYR A 241 -8.58 4.61 7.49
C TYR A 241 -9.99 4.03 7.60
N CYS A 242 -10.48 3.80 8.79
CA CYS A 242 -11.77 3.15 8.92
C CYS A 242 -12.85 4.13 9.33
N ASP A 243 -13.66 4.56 8.38
CA ASP A 243 -15.07 4.91 8.59
C ASP A 243 -15.96 3.68 8.82
N VAL A 244 -15.39 2.48 8.80
CA VAL A 244 -16.12 1.27 9.14
C VAL A 244 -16.21 1.21 10.66
N PRO A 245 -17.39 1.47 11.24
CA PRO A 245 -17.56 1.28 12.65
C PRO A 245 -17.33 -0.20 12.92
N VAL A 246 -16.20 -0.54 13.52
CA VAL A 246 -16.12 -1.80 14.25
C VAL A 246 -17.30 -1.73 15.18
N SER A 247 -18.34 -2.55 14.94
CA SER A 247 -19.57 -2.52 15.74
C SER A 247 -19.17 -2.80 17.18
N ARG A 248 -19.27 -1.79 18.01
CA ARG A 248 -18.54 -1.71 19.27
C ARG A 248 -19.29 -2.40 20.37
N PRO A 249 -18.63 -3.19 21.21
CA PRO A 249 -19.25 -3.65 22.43
C PRO A 249 -19.45 -2.45 23.35
N GLN A 250 -20.57 -2.41 24.01
CA GLN A 250 -20.67 -1.64 25.22
C GLN A 250 -20.12 -2.49 26.36
N PRO A 251 -19.38 -1.96 27.34
CA PRO A 251 -19.58 -0.59 27.85
C PRO A 251 -18.37 0.34 27.80
N LEU A 252 -17.18 -0.05 27.39
CA LEU A 252 -16.07 0.88 27.53
C LEU A 252 -15.40 1.26 26.23
N LEU A 253 -15.69 2.48 25.81
CA LEU A 253 -15.10 3.09 24.64
C LEU A 253 -14.50 4.42 25.01
N VAL A 254 -13.21 4.42 25.27
CA VAL A 254 -12.45 5.65 25.24
C VAL A 254 -12.14 5.95 23.78
N ARG A 255 -12.91 6.87 23.21
CA ARG A 255 -12.55 7.45 21.91
C ARG A 255 -11.47 8.49 22.11
N VAL A 256 -10.29 8.18 21.65
CA VAL A 256 -9.18 9.13 21.69
C VAL A 256 -9.40 10.34 20.77
N ALA A 257 -10.27 10.24 19.77
CA ALA A 257 -10.68 11.36 18.92
C ALA A 257 -11.33 12.54 19.69
N ASP A 258 -11.79 12.32 20.89
CA ASP A 258 -12.42 13.36 21.72
C ASP A 258 -11.39 14.21 22.49
N PHE A 259 -10.09 13.92 22.36
CA PHE A 259 -9.03 14.61 23.09
C PHE A 259 -8.19 15.50 22.17
N ALA A 260 -8.26 16.81 22.38
CA ALA A 260 -7.48 17.78 21.64
C ALA A 260 -5.97 17.70 21.99
N PRO A 261 -5.07 17.89 21.00
CA PRO A 261 -3.63 17.82 21.22
C PRO A 261 -3.12 19.07 21.93
N GLN A 262 -2.86 18.99 23.22
CA GLN A 262 -2.21 20.08 23.96
C GLN A 262 -0.92 19.66 24.68
N LEU A 263 -0.40 18.47 24.37
CA LEU A 263 0.79 18.00 25.04
C LEU A 263 2.05 18.58 24.41
N GLN A 264 2.72 19.47 25.12
CA GLN A 264 4.10 19.82 24.86
C GLN A 264 5.01 19.00 25.80
N ASP A 265 5.55 17.89 25.27
CA ASP A 265 6.56 17.13 26.01
C ASP A 265 7.95 17.54 25.54
N PRO A 266 8.85 18.01 26.43
CA PRO A 266 10.17 18.46 26.02
C PRO A 266 11.04 17.37 25.37
N SER A 267 10.81 16.09 25.70
CA SER A 267 11.54 14.99 25.06
C SER A 267 11.04 14.72 23.64
N ALA A 268 9.74 14.85 23.40
CA ALA A 268 9.16 14.74 22.06
C ALA A 268 9.60 15.89 21.14
N LEU A 269 9.69 17.11 21.67
CA LEU A 269 10.23 18.25 20.92
C LEU A 269 11.71 18.03 20.55
N ARG A 270 12.53 17.58 21.50
CA ARG A 270 13.95 17.22 21.21
C ARG A 270 14.05 16.12 20.17
N TYR A 271 13.16 15.12 20.20
CA TYR A 271 13.14 14.09 19.18
C TYR A 271 12.79 14.66 17.79
N ARG A 272 11.79 15.54 17.71
CA ARG A 272 11.46 16.26 16.47
C ARG A 272 12.66 16.98 15.86
N GLU A 273 13.39 17.74 16.67
CA GLU A 273 14.59 18.49 16.22
C GLU A 273 15.68 17.55 15.69
N ARG A 274 15.96 16.46 16.41
CA ARG A 274 16.94 15.45 15.99
C ARG A 274 16.51 14.71 14.74
N ALA A 275 15.23 14.29 14.68
CA ALA A 275 14.65 13.67 13.50
C ALA A 275 14.72 14.58 12.27
N TYR A 276 14.46 15.88 12.45
CA TYR A 276 14.63 16.86 11.38
C TYR A 276 16.05 16.89 10.83
N ALA A 277 17.05 16.92 11.71
CA ALA A 277 18.45 16.93 11.29
C ALA A 277 18.84 15.65 10.53
N VAL A 278 18.47 14.47 11.04
CA VAL A 278 18.68 13.18 10.36
C VAL A 278 18.03 13.15 8.99
N LEU A 279 16.75 13.53 8.92
CA LEU A 279 15.98 13.50 7.66
C LEU A 279 16.53 14.49 6.64
N LYS A 280 16.89 15.69 7.06
CA LYS A 280 17.49 16.70 6.19
C LYS A 280 18.82 16.20 5.59
N ASP A 281 19.69 15.60 6.40
CA ASP A 281 20.94 15.02 5.94
C ASP A 281 20.72 13.86 4.94
N GLN A 282 19.86 12.92 5.28
CA GLN A 282 19.62 11.73 4.46
C GLN A 282 18.85 12.02 3.16
N LEU A 283 17.95 13.00 3.16
CA LEU A 283 17.19 13.41 1.99
C LEU A 283 17.95 14.39 1.08
N ALA A 284 19.03 15.01 1.54
CA ALA A 284 19.79 16.01 0.77
C ALA A 284 20.35 15.48 -0.56
N SER A 285 20.72 14.20 -0.60
CA SER A 285 21.19 13.52 -1.83
C SER A 285 20.07 13.22 -2.84
N TRP A 286 18.83 13.42 -2.45
CA TRP A 286 17.64 13.05 -3.22
C TRP A 286 16.85 14.23 -3.71
N ILE A 287 16.76 15.27 -2.90
CA ILE A 287 15.95 16.45 -3.14
C ILE A 287 16.90 17.62 -3.45
N PRO A 288 17.05 17.98 -4.74
CA PRO A 288 18.01 19.00 -5.14
C PRO A 288 17.59 20.41 -4.73
N SER A 289 16.29 20.66 -4.56
CA SER A 289 15.78 21.97 -4.13
C SER A 289 15.89 22.12 -2.60
N HIS A 290 16.63 23.13 -2.15
CA HIS A 290 16.77 23.42 -0.72
C HIS A 290 15.42 23.67 -0.03
N ALA A 291 14.51 24.41 -0.67
CA ALA A 291 13.18 24.68 -0.12
C ALA A 291 12.32 23.41 0.00
N ALA A 292 12.37 22.53 -1.01
CA ALA A 292 11.66 21.24 -0.97
C ALA A 292 12.25 20.30 0.08
N LEU A 293 13.57 20.27 0.22
CA LEU A 293 14.26 19.50 1.26
C LEU A 293 13.84 19.93 2.67
N GLU A 294 13.87 21.23 2.94
CA GLU A 294 13.45 21.82 4.21
C GLU A 294 12.00 21.43 4.54
N GLN A 295 11.11 21.58 3.56
CA GLN A 295 9.69 21.27 3.71
C GLN A 295 9.46 19.78 3.98
N GLN A 296 10.13 18.88 3.23
CA GLN A 296 9.99 17.44 3.41
C GLN A 296 10.55 16.99 4.76
N ALA A 297 11.73 17.46 5.12
CA ALA A 297 12.33 17.14 6.42
C ALA A 297 11.45 17.61 7.59
N ALA A 298 10.84 18.80 7.47
CA ALA A 298 9.92 19.33 8.48
C ALA A 298 8.65 18.48 8.62
N LEU A 299 8.02 18.09 7.50
CA LEU A 299 6.82 17.24 7.50
C LEU A 299 7.08 15.88 8.17
N TRP A 300 8.21 15.26 7.83
CA TRP A 300 8.60 14.00 8.46
C TRP A 300 8.94 14.17 9.94
N ALA A 301 9.60 15.25 10.33
CA ALA A 301 9.90 15.55 11.72
C ALA A 301 8.63 15.81 12.54
N ASP A 302 7.62 16.46 11.96
CA ASP A 302 6.31 16.65 12.60
C ASP A 302 5.59 15.32 12.82
N ARG A 303 5.68 14.38 11.86
CA ARG A 303 5.19 13.02 12.05
C ARG A 303 5.94 12.30 13.18
N CYS A 304 7.26 12.38 13.22
CA CYS A 304 8.08 11.80 14.29
C CYS A 304 7.69 12.38 15.65
N HIS A 305 7.44 13.68 15.72
CA HIS A 305 6.95 14.35 16.94
C HIS A 305 5.60 13.78 17.39
N GLN A 306 4.66 13.61 16.48
CA GLN A 306 3.34 13.05 16.77
C GLN A 306 3.44 11.61 17.29
N GLN A 307 4.26 10.78 16.66
CA GLN A 307 4.52 9.41 17.12
C GLN A 307 5.12 9.39 18.53
N ALA A 308 6.04 10.31 18.82
CA ALA A 308 6.62 10.47 20.15
C ALA A 308 5.57 10.83 21.22
N LEU A 309 4.67 11.76 20.91
CA LEU A 309 3.56 12.12 21.80
C LEU A 309 2.64 10.93 22.04
N ASN A 310 2.30 10.17 21.01
CA ASN A 310 1.49 8.96 21.11
C ASN A 310 2.16 7.92 22.01
N PHE A 311 3.46 7.67 21.81
CA PHE A 311 4.23 6.74 22.63
C PHE A 311 4.23 7.15 24.11
N LEU A 312 4.57 8.40 24.41
CA LEU A 312 4.68 8.91 25.78
C LEU A 312 3.33 8.93 26.49
N SER A 313 2.27 9.30 25.79
CA SER A 313 0.90 9.36 26.33
C SER A 313 0.38 7.96 26.66
N LEU A 314 0.52 7.00 25.76
CA LEU A 314 0.13 5.62 26.00
C LEU A 314 0.93 4.97 27.13
N ARG A 315 2.26 5.14 27.11
CA ARG A 315 3.12 4.58 28.15
C ARG A 315 2.72 5.09 29.53
N ARG A 316 2.39 6.38 29.65
CA ARG A 316 1.93 6.98 30.89
C ARG A 316 0.54 6.47 31.30
N ALA A 317 -0.39 6.42 30.35
CA ALA A 317 -1.77 5.99 30.61
C ALA A 317 -1.88 4.52 31.02
N LEU A 318 -1.05 3.67 30.45
CA LEU A 318 -1.07 2.23 30.68
C LEU A 318 -0.05 1.76 31.71
N GLN A 319 0.61 2.68 32.42
CA GLN A 319 1.58 2.34 33.44
C GLN A 319 0.98 1.42 34.52
N GLY A 320 1.63 0.27 34.78
CA GLY A 320 1.16 -0.73 35.72
C GLY A 320 0.08 -1.68 35.18
N GLN A 321 -0.33 -1.53 33.92
CA GLN A 321 -1.25 -2.41 33.21
C GLN A 321 -0.48 -3.33 32.26
N GLN A 322 -1.05 -4.48 31.91
CA GLN A 322 -0.52 -5.38 30.87
C GLN A 322 -1.63 -5.81 29.90
N PRO A 323 -2.27 -4.85 29.20
CA PRO A 323 -3.32 -5.20 28.25
C PRO A 323 -2.77 -5.99 27.07
N HIS A 324 -3.62 -6.78 26.42
CA HIS A 324 -3.30 -7.37 25.13
C HIS A 324 -3.42 -6.30 24.02
N PHE A 325 -2.46 -6.21 23.11
CA PHE A 325 -2.52 -5.28 21.96
C PHE A 325 -3.02 -6.01 20.73
N VAL A 326 -4.05 -5.48 20.08
CA VAL A 326 -4.58 -5.95 18.79
C VAL A 326 -4.41 -4.83 17.78
N VAL A 327 -3.52 -5.04 16.82
CA VAL A 327 -3.10 -3.99 15.89
C VAL A 327 -3.18 -4.52 14.46
N SER A 328 -3.74 -3.73 13.53
CA SER A 328 -3.62 -4.09 12.10
C SER A 328 -2.21 -3.79 11.59
N ASP A 329 -1.76 -4.54 10.59
CA ASP A 329 -0.42 -4.37 9.99
C ASP A 329 -0.31 -3.12 9.11
N HIS A 330 -1.42 -2.46 8.82
CA HIS A 330 -1.41 -1.23 8.02
C HIS A 330 -0.94 -0.05 8.87
N ASP A 331 0.30 0.40 8.62
CA ASP A 331 0.92 1.45 9.43
C ASP A 331 0.40 2.84 9.04
N THR A 332 -0.24 3.48 10.01
CA THR A 332 -0.71 4.86 9.91
C THR A 332 0.13 5.84 10.74
N GLY A 333 1.25 5.38 11.28
CA GLY A 333 2.09 6.13 12.21
C GLY A 333 1.81 5.85 13.67
N MET A 334 0.88 4.94 13.94
CA MET A 334 0.53 4.52 15.30
C MET A 334 1.17 3.19 15.69
N ASN A 335 1.45 2.32 14.72
CA ASN A 335 1.89 0.96 14.99
C ASN A 335 3.22 0.93 15.76
N GLY A 336 4.21 1.69 15.34
CA GLY A 336 5.50 1.76 16.03
C GLY A 336 5.40 2.16 17.50
N PRO A 337 4.75 3.30 17.83
CA PRO A 337 4.45 3.68 19.22
C PRO A 337 3.75 2.58 20.02
N LEU A 338 2.69 1.96 19.48
CA LEU A 338 1.95 0.89 20.14
C LEU A 338 2.82 -0.32 20.45
N TYR A 339 3.62 -0.74 19.48
CA TYR A 339 4.53 -1.86 19.65
C TYR A 339 5.58 -1.61 20.74
N SER A 340 6.14 -0.39 20.78
CA SER A 340 7.11 -0.02 21.79
C SER A 340 6.51 0.03 23.18
N VAL A 341 5.28 0.55 23.31
CA VAL A 341 4.55 0.56 24.60
C VAL A 341 4.24 -0.86 25.05
N ALA A 342 3.69 -1.70 24.17
CA ALA A 342 3.36 -3.08 24.49
C ALA A 342 4.58 -3.87 24.98
N ALA A 343 5.71 -3.72 24.28
CA ALA A 343 6.96 -4.39 24.68
C ALA A 343 7.48 -3.90 26.02
N GLY A 344 7.46 -2.57 26.26
CA GLY A 344 7.86 -1.98 27.55
C GLY A 344 6.98 -2.40 28.74
N LEU A 345 5.72 -2.74 28.47
CA LEU A 345 4.78 -3.27 29.47
C LEU A 345 4.86 -4.80 29.63
N GLY A 346 5.61 -5.50 28.79
CA GLY A 346 5.62 -6.97 28.72
C GLY A 346 4.30 -7.55 28.21
N SER A 347 3.52 -6.78 27.48
CA SER A 347 2.23 -7.14 26.91
C SER A 347 2.35 -8.04 25.70
N SER A 348 1.30 -8.83 25.42
CA SER A 348 1.19 -9.60 24.19
C SER A 348 0.61 -8.75 23.06
N ILE A 349 1.03 -9.03 21.82
CA ILE A 349 0.60 -8.32 20.62
C ILE A 349 0.06 -9.32 19.61
N THR A 350 -1.15 -9.11 19.13
CA THR A 350 -1.70 -9.79 17.94
C THR A 350 -1.77 -8.81 16.79
N VAL A 351 -1.09 -9.12 15.69
CA VAL A 351 -1.11 -8.31 14.48
C VAL A 351 -2.06 -8.93 13.48
N LEU A 352 -3.12 -8.20 13.15
CA LEU A 352 -4.12 -8.59 12.16
C LEU A 352 -3.71 -8.09 10.77
N PRO A 353 -3.80 -8.90 9.72
CA PRO A 353 -3.45 -8.47 8.38
C PRO A 353 -4.52 -7.55 7.80
N HIS A 354 -4.12 -6.49 7.10
CA HIS A 354 -5.03 -5.68 6.30
C HIS A 354 -5.51 -6.42 5.05
N SER A 355 -4.77 -7.44 4.62
CA SER A 355 -5.10 -8.30 3.49
C SER A 355 -5.06 -9.80 3.88
N GLY A 356 -4.22 -10.62 3.32
CA GLY A 356 -4.16 -12.05 3.66
C GLY A 356 -3.09 -12.42 4.67
N TYR A 357 -2.07 -11.59 4.81
CA TYR A 357 -0.92 -11.76 5.70
C TYR A 357 -0.31 -10.39 6.00
N ALA A 358 0.47 -10.29 7.08
CA ALA A 358 1.15 -9.05 7.44
C ALA A 358 2.28 -8.76 6.43
N THR A 359 2.22 -7.58 5.82
CA THR A 359 3.18 -7.11 4.80
C THR A 359 4.21 -6.16 5.37
N SER A 360 3.93 -5.51 6.50
CA SER A 360 4.86 -4.60 7.16
C SER A 360 5.84 -5.34 8.06
N ALA A 361 7.04 -4.77 8.24
CA ALA A 361 7.97 -5.25 9.24
C ALA A 361 7.38 -5.06 10.65
N LEU A 362 7.36 -6.13 11.43
CA LEU A 362 6.80 -6.13 12.77
C LEU A 362 7.85 -5.73 13.82
N PRO A 363 7.40 -5.34 15.01
CA PRO A 363 8.30 -4.97 16.08
C PRO A 363 9.12 -6.16 16.57
N HIS A 364 10.29 -5.88 17.08
CA HIS A 364 11.05 -6.86 17.84
C HIS A 364 10.37 -7.07 19.21
N GLY A 365 9.99 -8.31 19.54
CA GLY A 365 9.40 -8.62 20.85
C GLY A 365 9.07 -10.08 20.99
N ARG A 366 9.14 -10.59 22.21
CA ARG A 366 8.94 -12.02 22.52
C ARG A 366 7.49 -12.48 22.50
N ARG A 367 6.53 -11.53 22.47
CA ARG A 367 5.11 -11.81 22.61
C ARG A 367 4.28 -11.28 21.43
N VAL A 368 4.88 -11.26 20.24
CA VAL A 368 4.20 -10.84 19.02
C VAL A 368 3.74 -12.06 18.27
N THR A 369 2.48 -12.09 17.87
CA THR A 369 1.91 -13.12 16.97
C THR A 369 1.26 -12.41 15.81
N ALA A 370 1.67 -12.74 14.58
CA ALA A 370 0.98 -12.29 13.38
C ALA A 370 -0.14 -13.26 13.03
N VAL A 371 -1.27 -12.74 12.59
CA VAL A 371 -2.35 -13.54 12.02
C VAL A 371 -2.23 -13.55 10.50
N GLU A 372 -2.50 -14.68 9.88
CA GLU A 372 -2.64 -14.80 8.44
C GLU A 372 -3.89 -15.57 8.06
N ARG A 373 -4.39 -15.32 6.85
CA ARG A 373 -5.37 -16.20 6.24
C ARG A 373 -4.73 -17.57 5.99
N GLN A 374 -5.50 -18.63 6.16
CA GLN A 374 -5.07 -20.00 5.85
C GLN A 374 -4.35 -20.11 4.51
N GLY A 375 -3.33 -20.92 4.45
CA GLY A 375 -2.62 -21.27 3.23
C GLY A 375 -1.57 -20.30 2.74
N PHE A 376 -1.45 -19.08 3.31
CA PHE A 376 -0.39 -18.14 2.89
C PHE A 376 1.00 -18.65 3.25
N GLY A 377 1.19 -19.17 4.47
CA GLY A 377 2.50 -19.64 4.93
C GLY A 377 3.52 -18.49 5.00
N ALA A 378 3.08 -17.32 5.48
CA ALA A 378 3.91 -16.13 5.50
C ALA A 378 5.08 -16.29 6.48
N ALA A 379 6.29 -16.08 5.99
CA ALA A 379 7.46 -15.89 6.85
C ALA A 379 7.53 -14.43 7.33
N VAL A 380 6.66 -14.08 8.28
CA VAL A 380 6.64 -12.73 8.85
C VAL A 380 7.90 -12.49 9.67
N ARG A 381 8.51 -11.32 9.50
CA ARG A 381 9.74 -10.95 10.17
C ARG A 381 9.62 -9.60 10.86
N THR A 382 10.44 -9.42 11.89
CA THR A 382 10.63 -8.11 12.51
C THR A 382 11.45 -7.19 11.61
N ALA A 383 11.48 -5.90 11.93
CA ALA A 383 12.36 -4.92 11.29
C ALA A 383 13.87 -5.28 11.38
N LEU A 384 14.24 -6.15 12.32
CA LEU A 384 15.60 -6.69 12.46
C LEU A 384 15.78 -8.05 11.75
N GLY A 385 14.80 -8.50 10.96
CA GLY A 385 14.87 -9.76 10.20
C GLY A 385 14.58 -11.02 11.00
N GLN A 386 14.20 -10.91 12.27
CA GLN A 386 13.89 -12.07 13.12
C GLN A 386 12.51 -12.64 12.79
N PRO A 387 12.32 -13.98 12.82
CA PRO A 387 11.03 -14.58 12.56
C PRO A 387 10.01 -14.25 13.66
N VAL A 388 8.77 -14.00 13.25
CA VAL A 388 7.63 -13.78 14.14
C VAL A 388 6.70 -14.99 14.05
N PRO A 389 6.19 -15.52 15.18
CA PRO A 389 5.16 -16.55 15.16
C PRO A 389 3.95 -16.12 14.34
N VAL A 390 3.50 -16.99 13.45
CA VAL A 390 2.34 -16.75 12.59
C VAL A 390 1.24 -17.75 12.96
N ARG A 391 0.02 -17.24 13.10
CA ARG A 391 -1.19 -18.02 13.31
C ARG A 391 -2.02 -18.00 12.03
N ALA A 392 -2.10 -19.12 11.35
CA ALA A 392 -3.01 -19.30 10.24
C ALA A 392 -4.44 -19.46 10.77
N VAL A 393 -5.38 -18.69 10.22
CA VAL A 393 -6.80 -18.71 10.61
C VAL A 393 -7.67 -18.99 9.41
N ARG A 394 -8.74 -19.75 9.60
CA ARG A 394 -9.74 -20.00 8.56
C ARG A 394 -10.56 -18.75 8.32
N PHE A 395 -10.52 -18.28 7.08
CA PHE A 395 -11.39 -17.22 6.59
C PHE A 395 -12.46 -17.84 5.70
N ARG A 396 -13.62 -17.29 5.69
CA ARG A 396 -14.85 -17.47 4.90
C ARG A 396 -14.99 -18.70 3.98
N SER A 397 -13.96 -19.12 3.28
CA SER A 397 -14.00 -20.23 2.33
C SER A 397 -13.24 -21.43 2.85
N THR A 398 -13.81 -22.62 2.69
CA THR A 398 -13.11 -23.87 2.94
C THR A 398 -12.43 -24.30 1.66
N PRO A 399 -11.11 -24.56 1.66
CA PRO A 399 -10.42 -25.06 0.49
C PRO A 399 -11.06 -26.34 -0.07
N LYS A 400 -11.29 -26.35 -1.37
CA LYS A 400 -11.92 -27.48 -2.07
C LYS A 400 -10.85 -28.41 -2.62
N ALA A 401 -11.01 -29.72 -2.43
CA ALA A 401 -10.24 -30.75 -3.09
C ALA A 401 -10.95 -31.17 -4.39
N GLN A 402 -11.02 -30.27 -5.36
CA GLN A 402 -11.71 -30.54 -6.62
C GLN A 402 -10.70 -30.76 -7.74
N ALA A 403 -10.76 -31.94 -8.38
CA ALA A 403 -10.06 -32.17 -9.64
C ALA A 403 -10.78 -31.44 -10.77
N ARG A 404 -10.04 -30.73 -11.62
CA ARG A 404 -10.55 -30.11 -12.82
C ARG A 404 -9.98 -30.85 -14.06
N GLU A 405 -10.84 -31.11 -15.03
CA GLU A 405 -10.51 -32.00 -16.16
C GLU A 405 -9.62 -31.31 -17.22
N ALA A 406 -9.84 -30.02 -17.46
CA ALA A 406 -9.12 -29.24 -18.46
C ALA A 406 -9.17 -27.74 -18.14
N ALA A 407 -8.26 -26.97 -18.69
CA ALA A 407 -8.27 -25.52 -18.63
C ALA A 407 -9.13 -24.94 -19.77
N THR A 408 -10.42 -24.80 -19.53
CA THR A 408 -11.37 -24.23 -20.51
C THR A 408 -11.78 -22.80 -20.19
N ARG A 409 -11.61 -22.38 -18.94
CA ARG A 409 -11.92 -21.01 -18.45
C ARG A 409 -10.70 -20.41 -17.78
N VAL A 410 -10.18 -19.37 -18.40
CA VAL A 410 -8.98 -18.64 -17.98
C VAL A 410 -9.40 -17.31 -17.35
N CYS A 411 -8.90 -16.99 -16.17
CA CYS A 411 -9.13 -15.72 -15.50
C CYS A 411 -7.80 -14.96 -15.35
N LEU A 412 -7.70 -13.80 -15.99
CA LEU A 412 -6.59 -12.87 -15.79
C LEU A 412 -6.95 -11.91 -14.65
N VAL A 413 -6.21 -11.99 -13.54
CA VAL A 413 -6.43 -11.16 -12.35
C VAL A 413 -5.41 -10.03 -12.33
N LEU A 414 -5.91 -8.81 -12.31
CA LEU A 414 -5.15 -7.57 -12.29
C LEU A 414 -5.35 -6.84 -10.97
N ASN A 415 -4.28 -6.20 -10.49
CA ASN A 415 -4.33 -5.33 -9.32
C ASN A 415 -4.80 -3.92 -9.69
N THR A 416 -4.31 -2.90 -9.01
CA THR A 416 -4.64 -1.50 -9.27
C THR A 416 -4.18 -1.07 -10.66
N MET A 417 -4.97 -0.18 -11.29
CA MET A 417 -4.64 0.47 -12.56
C MET A 417 -4.14 1.90 -12.35
N GLN A 418 -3.72 2.23 -11.15
CA GLN A 418 -3.22 3.55 -10.78
C GLN A 418 -1.83 3.43 -10.17
N SER A 419 -0.95 4.36 -10.52
CA SER A 419 0.38 4.50 -9.91
C SER A 419 0.34 5.18 -8.54
N GLU A 420 -0.82 5.56 -8.04
CA GLU A 420 -1.03 6.12 -6.69
C GLU A 420 -0.90 5.06 -5.59
N GLY A 421 -0.81 3.81 -5.98
CA GLY A 421 -0.65 2.68 -5.07
C GLY A 421 0.81 2.42 -4.68
N ILE A 422 1.02 1.26 -4.09
CA ILE A 422 2.31 0.73 -3.66
C ILE A 422 3.15 0.29 -4.87
N SER A 423 2.51 0.01 -6.00
CA SER A 423 3.13 -0.55 -7.20
C SER A 423 2.93 0.33 -8.41
N HIS A 424 3.85 0.22 -9.34
CA HIS A 424 3.72 0.72 -10.70
C HIS A 424 3.25 -0.43 -11.61
N ILE A 425 2.34 -0.13 -12.54
CA ILE A 425 1.94 -1.09 -13.57
C ILE A 425 2.54 -0.68 -14.92
N ASP A 426 3.28 -1.59 -15.54
CA ASP A 426 3.67 -1.45 -16.95
C ASP A 426 2.46 -1.77 -17.83
N PHE A 427 1.69 -0.74 -18.14
CA PHE A 427 0.45 -0.90 -18.89
C PHE A 427 0.69 -1.32 -20.34
N PHE A 428 1.82 -0.94 -20.93
CA PHE A 428 2.15 -1.33 -22.31
C PHE A 428 2.48 -2.83 -22.39
N ALA A 429 3.29 -3.32 -21.45
CA ALA A 429 3.58 -4.75 -21.32
C ALA A 429 2.33 -5.56 -21.03
N LEU A 430 1.46 -5.09 -20.13
CA LEU A 430 0.17 -5.73 -19.86
C LEU A 430 -0.69 -5.85 -21.11
N VAL A 431 -0.83 -4.78 -21.90
CA VAL A 431 -1.64 -4.79 -23.13
C VAL A 431 -1.06 -5.77 -24.16
N ALA A 432 0.26 -5.79 -24.31
CA ALA A 432 0.94 -6.73 -25.20
C ALA A 432 0.74 -8.18 -24.76
N PHE A 433 0.87 -8.46 -23.46
CA PHE A 433 0.62 -9.77 -22.87
C PHE A 433 -0.83 -10.21 -23.09
N TYR A 434 -1.79 -9.33 -22.76
CA TYR A 434 -3.22 -9.62 -22.91
C TYR A 434 -3.58 -10.01 -24.36
N LYS A 435 -3.09 -9.27 -25.35
CA LYS A 435 -3.37 -9.58 -26.78
C LYS A 435 -2.89 -10.96 -27.17
N LYS A 436 -1.69 -11.34 -26.74
CA LYS A 436 -1.13 -12.69 -26.99
C LYS A 436 -1.92 -13.75 -26.23
N LEU A 437 -2.29 -13.49 -24.97
CA LEU A 437 -3.11 -14.39 -24.16
C LEU A 437 -4.49 -14.61 -24.78
N ALA A 438 -5.15 -13.54 -25.23
CA ALA A 438 -6.47 -13.63 -25.87
C ALA A 438 -6.42 -14.49 -27.14
N ALA A 439 -5.42 -14.27 -28.01
CA ALA A 439 -5.22 -15.07 -29.21
C ALA A 439 -4.95 -16.56 -28.88
N LEU A 440 -4.18 -16.82 -27.82
CA LEU A 440 -3.90 -18.17 -27.35
C LEU A 440 -5.18 -18.87 -26.83
N CYS A 441 -6.00 -18.15 -26.03
CA CYS A 441 -7.27 -18.67 -25.56
C CYS A 441 -8.24 -18.96 -26.72
N GLU A 442 -8.32 -18.09 -27.72
CA GLU A 442 -9.12 -18.29 -28.93
C GLU A 442 -8.66 -19.55 -29.70
N GLN A 443 -7.35 -19.71 -29.91
CA GLN A 443 -6.77 -20.89 -30.58
C GLN A 443 -7.16 -22.20 -29.88
N HIS A 444 -7.22 -22.22 -28.56
CA HIS A 444 -7.56 -23.39 -27.76
C HIS A 444 -9.05 -23.45 -27.36
N ARG A 445 -9.90 -22.53 -27.83
CA ARG A 445 -11.34 -22.42 -27.49
C ARG A 445 -11.57 -22.29 -25.98
N ALA A 446 -10.66 -21.64 -25.27
CA ALA A 446 -10.82 -21.31 -23.86
C ALA A 446 -11.49 -19.94 -23.70
N ASP A 447 -12.40 -19.82 -22.72
CA ASP A 447 -13.04 -18.54 -22.35
C ASP A 447 -12.06 -17.71 -21.50
N LEU A 448 -11.79 -16.47 -21.92
CA LEU A 448 -10.91 -15.56 -21.21
C LEU A 448 -11.73 -14.48 -20.49
N GLN A 449 -11.62 -14.45 -19.18
CA GLN A 449 -12.19 -13.41 -18.34
C GLN A 449 -11.08 -12.57 -17.71
N VAL A 450 -11.33 -11.28 -17.48
CA VAL A 450 -10.37 -10.38 -16.82
C VAL A 450 -11.01 -9.78 -15.58
N ARG A 451 -10.37 -9.98 -14.43
CA ARG A 451 -10.78 -9.41 -13.16
C ARG A 451 -9.93 -8.20 -12.81
N LEU A 452 -10.53 -7.02 -12.76
CA LEU A 452 -9.92 -5.80 -12.26
C LEU A 452 -10.19 -5.63 -10.77
N LYS A 453 -9.26 -5.00 -10.05
CA LYS A 453 -9.50 -4.60 -8.66
C LYS A 453 -10.62 -3.54 -8.60
N PRO A 454 -11.68 -3.74 -7.80
CA PRO A 454 -12.84 -2.84 -7.80
C PRO A 454 -12.56 -1.39 -7.41
N SER A 455 -11.51 -1.14 -6.61
CA SER A 455 -11.19 0.21 -6.12
C SER A 455 -10.68 1.16 -7.20
N THR A 456 -10.13 0.64 -8.31
CA THR A 456 -9.48 1.45 -9.36
C THR A 456 -9.70 0.86 -10.74
N PRO A 457 -10.95 0.88 -11.27
CA PRO A 457 -11.29 0.03 -12.41
C PRO A 457 -10.77 0.48 -13.76
N ALA A 458 -10.53 1.76 -14.04
CA ALA A 458 -10.07 2.30 -15.34
C ALA A 458 -10.74 1.62 -16.57
N LEU A 459 -12.05 1.35 -16.48
CA LEU A 459 -12.75 0.43 -17.37
C LEU A 459 -12.72 0.84 -18.84
N SER A 460 -12.88 2.14 -19.13
CA SER A 460 -12.92 2.63 -20.51
C SER A 460 -11.57 2.55 -21.20
N VAL A 461 -10.50 2.95 -20.50
CA VAL A 461 -9.13 2.95 -21.03
C VAL A 461 -8.62 1.53 -21.22
N VAL A 462 -8.87 0.64 -20.25
CA VAL A 462 -8.45 -0.76 -20.35
C VAL A 462 -9.24 -1.49 -21.44
N SER A 463 -10.56 -1.29 -21.54
CA SER A 463 -11.40 -1.85 -22.61
C SER A 463 -10.89 -1.45 -23.99
N ALA A 464 -10.65 -0.15 -24.20
CA ALA A 464 -10.15 0.35 -25.49
C ALA A 464 -8.76 -0.22 -25.82
N ALA A 465 -7.84 -0.28 -24.86
CA ALA A 465 -6.50 -0.82 -25.06
C ALA A 465 -6.50 -2.33 -25.37
N PHE A 466 -7.43 -3.06 -24.77
CA PHE A 466 -7.62 -4.50 -25.02
C PHE A 466 -8.43 -4.80 -26.29
N GLY A 467 -8.97 -3.76 -26.96
CA GLY A 467 -9.82 -3.93 -28.13
C GLY A 467 -11.19 -4.52 -27.81
N GLN A 468 -11.66 -4.32 -26.57
CA GLN A 468 -12.91 -4.86 -26.08
C GLN A 468 -13.98 -3.75 -25.95
N PRO A 469 -15.28 -4.07 -26.12
CA PRO A 469 -16.34 -3.09 -25.89
C PRO A 469 -16.39 -2.67 -24.41
N ALA A 470 -16.79 -1.42 -24.15
CA ALA A 470 -16.80 -0.83 -22.80
C ALA A 470 -17.56 -1.67 -21.76
N GLY A 471 -18.61 -2.37 -22.15
CA GLY A 471 -19.39 -3.25 -21.26
C GLY A 471 -18.77 -4.63 -21.02
N TRP A 472 -17.69 -4.98 -21.70
CA TRP A 472 -17.12 -6.33 -21.60
C TRP A 472 -16.62 -6.64 -20.18
N PHE A 473 -15.90 -5.69 -19.56
CA PHE A 473 -15.42 -5.84 -18.17
C PHE A 473 -16.54 -5.81 -17.12
N GLN A 474 -17.70 -5.26 -17.45
CA GLN A 474 -18.75 -5.07 -16.44
C GLN A 474 -19.21 -6.39 -15.85
N ARG A 475 -19.21 -7.47 -16.61
CA ARG A 475 -19.58 -8.79 -16.13
C ARG A 475 -18.60 -9.33 -15.08
N SER A 476 -17.30 -9.19 -15.29
CA SER A 476 -16.28 -9.68 -14.36
C SER A 476 -16.02 -8.71 -13.21
N TYR A 477 -16.22 -7.39 -13.43
CA TYR A 477 -16.00 -6.35 -12.44
C TYR A 477 -17.08 -6.33 -11.34
N THR A 478 -18.34 -6.56 -11.71
CA THR A 478 -19.47 -6.52 -10.76
C THR A 478 -19.70 -7.86 -10.05
N ARG A 479 -19.15 -8.95 -10.57
CA ARG A 479 -19.33 -10.28 -9.97
C ARG A 479 -18.47 -10.43 -8.70
N PRO A 480 -18.98 -11.11 -7.66
CA PRO A 480 -18.19 -11.55 -6.53
C PRO A 480 -16.97 -12.36 -6.98
N ILE A 481 -15.85 -12.16 -6.31
CA ILE A 481 -14.60 -12.86 -6.66
C ILE A 481 -14.74 -14.38 -6.45
N ASP A 482 -15.54 -14.79 -5.47
CA ASP A 482 -15.80 -16.20 -5.16
C ASP A 482 -16.47 -16.94 -6.33
N GLU A 483 -17.44 -16.31 -6.98
CA GLU A 483 -18.10 -16.88 -8.17
C GLU A 483 -17.12 -17.04 -9.34
N LEU A 484 -16.29 -16.03 -9.58
CA LEU A 484 -15.27 -16.10 -10.63
C LEU A 484 -14.24 -17.19 -10.34
N ALA A 485 -13.84 -17.34 -9.08
CA ALA A 485 -12.90 -18.35 -8.66
C ALA A 485 -13.46 -19.77 -8.82
N GLU A 486 -14.73 -19.98 -8.54
CA GLU A 486 -15.39 -21.28 -8.74
C GLU A 486 -15.46 -21.69 -10.21
N GLU A 487 -15.58 -20.72 -11.11
CA GLU A 487 -15.62 -20.98 -12.54
C GLU A 487 -14.23 -21.13 -13.17
N ALA A 488 -13.23 -20.41 -12.70
CA ALA A 488 -11.91 -20.37 -13.33
C ALA A 488 -11.15 -21.67 -13.16
N ASP A 489 -10.77 -22.31 -14.28
CA ASP A 489 -9.90 -23.47 -14.27
C ASP A 489 -8.44 -23.04 -14.10
N LEU A 490 -8.01 -22.04 -14.87
CA LEU A 490 -6.67 -21.45 -14.85
C LEU A 490 -6.75 -19.97 -14.49
N THR A 491 -6.03 -19.57 -13.46
CA THR A 491 -5.95 -18.17 -13.01
C THR A 491 -4.54 -17.63 -13.24
N ILE A 492 -4.45 -16.46 -13.83
CA ILE A 492 -3.19 -15.77 -14.13
C ILE A 492 -3.17 -14.47 -13.31
N ALA A 493 -2.33 -14.41 -12.29
CA ALA A 493 -2.07 -13.17 -11.55
C ALA A 493 -0.95 -12.39 -12.25
N TYR A 494 -1.26 -11.20 -12.74
CA TYR A 494 -0.29 -10.38 -13.49
C TYR A 494 0.26 -9.25 -12.60
N GLY A 495 1.56 -9.10 -12.58
CA GLY A 495 2.26 -8.08 -11.81
C GLY A 495 2.12 -8.29 -10.30
N GLU A 496 1.82 -7.23 -9.56
CA GLU A 496 1.57 -7.34 -8.12
C GLU A 496 0.36 -8.22 -7.83
N MET A 497 0.60 -9.27 -7.05
CA MET A 497 -0.44 -10.24 -6.71
C MET A 497 -1.37 -9.72 -5.62
N THR A 498 -2.66 -9.70 -5.89
CA THR A 498 -3.67 -9.35 -4.89
C THR A 498 -3.92 -10.50 -3.92
N SER A 499 -4.31 -10.20 -2.68
CA SER A 499 -4.75 -11.22 -1.72
C SER A 499 -5.97 -12.03 -2.20
N GLY A 500 -6.74 -11.50 -3.14
CA GLY A 500 -7.86 -12.19 -3.78
C GLY A 500 -7.47 -13.47 -4.52
N VAL A 501 -6.19 -13.64 -4.89
CA VAL A 501 -5.67 -14.88 -5.49
C VAL A 501 -5.88 -16.10 -4.59
N ALA A 502 -5.87 -15.91 -3.27
CA ALA A 502 -6.16 -16.98 -2.33
C ALA A 502 -7.56 -17.60 -2.54
N THR A 503 -8.54 -16.82 -2.98
CA THR A 503 -9.89 -17.32 -3.27
C THR A 503 -9.90 -18.30 -4.45
N PHE A 504 -9.04 -18.06 -5.45
CA PHE A 504 -8.87 -19.00 -6.57
C PHE A 504 -8.18 -20.30 -6.14
N LEU A 505 -7.20 -20.22 -5.23
CA LEU A 505 -6.59 -21.42 -4.62
C LEU A 505 -7.61 -22.21 -3.79
N ASP A 506 -8.46 -21.53 -3.00
CA ASP A 506 -9.54 -22.18 -2.25
C ASP A 506 -10.52 -22.90 -3.17
N ALA A 507 -10.79 -22.37 -4.35
CA ALA A 507 -11.63 -22.97 -5.38
C ALA A 507 -10.94 -24.03 -6.24
N ALA A 508 -9.70 -24.40 -5.92
CA ALA A 508 -8.87 -25.35 -6.66
C ALA A 508 -8.59 -24.95 -8.13
N SER A 509 -8.61 -23.66 -8.45
CA SER A 509 -8.09 -23.16 -9.74
C SER A 509 -6.56 -23.32 -9.77
N LEU A 510 -6.00 -23.71 -10.91
CA LEU A 510 -4.55 -23.66 -11.09
C LEU A 510 -4.12 -22.19 -11.22
N VAL A 511 -3.26 -21.72 -10.33
CA VAL A 511 -2.81 -20.33 -10.31
C VAL A 511 -1.36 -20.23 -10.80
N LEU A 512 -1.13 -19.34 -11.78
CA LEU A 512 0.19 -18.93 -12.26
C LEU A 512 0.39 -17.44 -11.97
N HIS A 513 1.64 -17.04 -11.81
CA HIS A 513 2.03 -15.64 -11.67
C HIS A 513 2.85 -15.17 -12.88
N VAL A 514 2.53 -14.00 -13.39
CA VAL A 514 3.32 -13.31 -14.39
C VAL A 514 4.05 -12.16 -13.73
N SER A 515 5.36 -12.32 -13.58
CA SER A 515 6.22 -11.29 -13.00
C SER A 515 6.50 -10.20 -14.03
N GLU A 516 6.23 -8.96 -13.69
CA GLU A 516 6.82 -7.82 -14.36
C GLU A 516 8.31 -7.74 -13.97
N GLN A 517 9.17 -7.27 -14.91
CA GLN A 517 10.62 -7.20 -14.67
C GLN A 517 11.01 -6.35 -13.47
N LEU A 518 10.12 -5.45 -13.05
CA LEU A 518 10.33 -4.52 -11.93
C LEU A 518 10.06 -5.14 -10.56
N TRP A 519 9.53 -6.37 -10.51
CA TRP A 519 9.13 -6.99 -9.26
C TRP A 519 10.27 -7.85 -8.69
N PRO A 520 10.92 -7.42 -7.61
CA PRO A 520 12.02 -8.19 -7.04
C PRO A 520 11.50 -9.46 -6.35
N THR A 521 12.22 -10.54 -6.58
CA THR A 521 11.86 -11.87 -6.08
C THR A 521 12.05 -12.04 -4.56
N ASP A 522 12.66 -11.08 -3.87
CA ASP A 522 13.11 -11.25 -2.48
C ASP A 522 12.77 -10.08 -1.56
N THR A 523 11.63 -9.43 -1.76
CA THR A 523 11.20 -8.32 -0.91
C THR A 523 10.06 -8.70 0.05
N LEU A 524 9.84 -7.85 1.05
CA LEU A 524 8.69 -7.91 1.98
C LEU A 524 7.33 -7.99 1.25
N ILE A 525 7.27 -7.58 0.00
CA ILE A 525 6.05 -7.44 -0.80
C ILE A 525 5.75 -8.68 -1.63
N MET A 526 6.75 -9.55 -1.89
CA MET A 526 6.48 -10.76 -2.67
C MET A 526 5.60 -11.73 -1.88
N PRO A 527 4.45 -12.12 -2.44
CA PRO A 527 3.57 -13.06 -1.79
C PRO A 527 4.27 -14.36 -1.42
N PRO A 528 4.04 -14.91 -0.22
CA PRO A 528 4.65 -16.16 0.22
C PRO A 528 4.46 -17.31 -0.76
N TYR A 529 3.33 -17.39 -1.41
CA TYR A 529 3.03 -18.41 -2.42
C TYR A 529 4.05 -18.49 -3.55
N VAL A 530 4.54 -17.33 -4.02
CA VAL A 530 5.52 -17.24 -5.11
C VAL A 530 6.90 -17.56 -4.58
N ARG A 531 7.28 -16.95 -3.47
CA ARG A 531 8.58 -17.15 -2.84
C ARG A 531 8.85 -18.62 -2.50
N ASP A 532 7.82 -19.32 -2.02
CA ASP A 532 7.90 -20.73 -1.61
C ASP A 532 7.60 -21.70 -2.74
N GLY A 533 7.36 -21.23 -3.96
CA GLY A 533 7.14 -22.04 -5.15
C GLY A 533 5.76 -22.73 -5.23
N LEU A 534 4.79 -22.36 -4.38
CA LEU A 534 3.42 -22.85 -4.52
C LEU A 534 2.78 -22.33 -5.82
N ILE A 535 3.00 -21.04 -6.11
CA ILE A 535 2.63 -20.42 -7.38
C ILE A 535 3.92 -20.14 -8.14
N HIS A 536 4.05 -20.75 -9.32
CA HIS A 536 5.19 -20.50 -10.18
C HIS A 536 5.08 -19.12 -10.84
N SER A 537 6.19 -18.37 -10.79
CA SER A 537 6.32 -17.05 -11.42
C SER A 537 7.09 -17.17 -12.72
N PHE A 538 6.57 -16.56 -13.78
CA PHE A 538 7.15 -16.57 -15.12
C PHE A 538 7.30 -15.14 -15.65
N SER A 539 8.27 -14.91 -16.52
CA SER A 539 8.21 -13.75 -17.41
C SER A 539 7.05 -13.87 -18.39
N GLY A 540 6.57 -12.77 -18.96
CA GLY A 540 5.41 -12.78 -19.84
C GLY A 540 5.50 -13.78 -20.99
N GLU A 541 6.66 -13.91 -21.64
CA GLU A 541 6.89 -14.87 -22.74
C GLU A 541 6.86 -16.33 -22.26
N LEU A 542 7.53 -16.64 -21.16
CA LEU A 542 7.52 -17.99 -20.59
C LEU A 542 6.14 -18.36 -20.05
N ALA A 543 5.41 -17.39 -19.49
CA ALA A 543 4.03 -17.62 -19.06
C ALA A 543 3.13 -18.01 -20.21
N LEU A 544 3.22 -17.33 -21.36
CA LEU A 544 2.43 -17.65 -22.56
C LEU A 544 2.75 -19.05 -23.09
N GLN A 545 4.02 -19.46 -23.10
CA GLN A 545 4.42 -20.82 -23.48
C GLN A 545 3.83 -21.86 -22.53
N GLU A 546 3.92 -21.63 -21.22
CA GLU A 546 3.36 -22.51 -20.21
C GLU A 546 1.84 -22.62 -20.30
N ILE A 547 1.14 -21.47 -20.44
CA ILE A 547 -0.32 -21.43 -20.61
C ILE A 547 -0.73 -22.20 -21.86
N GLY A 548 -0.02 -22.00 -22.99
CA GLY A 548 -0.27 -22.73 -24.23
C GLY A 548 -0.14 -24.24 -24.07
N ALA A 549 0.90 -24.70 -23.36
CA ALA A 549 1.08 -26.11 -23.07
C ALA A 549 -0.05 -26.68 -22.19
N LEU A 550 -0.51 -25.94 -21.19
CA LEU A 550 -1.61 -26.34 -20.31
C LEU A 550 -2.97 -26.39 -21.02
N LEU A 551 -3.22 -25.45 -21.94
CA LEU A 551 -4.44 -25.42 -22.75
C LEU A 551 -4.45 -26.56 -23.80
N ALA A 552 -3.28 -26.95 -24.32
CA ALA A 552 -3.14 -28.00 -25.33
C ALA A 552 -3.17 -29.43 -24.74
N ASP A 553 -2.69 -29.61 -23.51
CA ASP A 553 -2.59 -30.93 -22.85
C ASP A 553 -3.36 -30.99 -21.52
N PRO A 554 -4.61 -31.52 -21.54
CA PRO A 554 -5.40 -31.68 -20.32
C PRO A 554 -4.70 -32.52 -19.24
N LYS A 555 -3.88 -33.50 -19.60
CA LYS A 555 -3.15 -34.32 -18.62
C LYS A 555 -2.03 -33.53 -17.93
N ALA A 556 -1.33 -32.67 -18.65
CA ALA A 556 -0.34 -31.77 -18.07
C ALA A 556 -1.02 -30.78 -17.11
N TYR A 557 -2.16 -30.21 -17.52
CA TYR A 557 -2.97 -29.34 -16.67
C TYR A 557 -3.42 -30.05 -15.38
N GLN A 558 -4.05 -31.23 -15.48
CA GLN A 558 -4.51 -32.01 -14.32
C GLN A 558 -3.39 -32.30 -13.32
N ARG A 559 -2.22 -32.71 -13.82
CA ARG A 559 -1.06 -32.98 -12.96
C ARG A 559 -0.62 -31.73 -12.18
N LYS A 560 -0.50 -30.59 -12.86
CA LYS A 560 -0.08 -29.35 -12.17
C LYS A 560 -1.12 -28.84 -11.20
N GLN A 561 -2.39 -28.84 -11.59
CA GLN A 561 -3.50 -28.43 -10.75
C GLN A 561 -3.58 -29.31 -9.47
N ALA A 562 -3.47 -30.63 -9.62
CA ALA A 562 -3.50 -31.55 -8.48
C ALA A 562 -2.31 -31.33 -7.52
N LEU A 563 -1.10 -31.14 -8.06
CA LEU A 563 0.09 -30.85 -7.25
C LEU A 563 -0.06 -29.55 -6.46
N GLN A 564 -0.51 -28.47 -7.12
CA GLN A 564 -0.73 -27.18 -6.45
C GLN A 564 -1.84 -27.27 -5.40
N SER A 565 -2.97 -27.90 -5.71
CA SER A 565 -4.08 -28.09 -4.77
C SER A 565 -3.65 -28.90 -3.55
N VAL A 566 -2.93 -30.01 -3.72
CA VAL A 566 -2.42 -30.82 -2.60
C VAL A 566 -1.46 -29.99 -1.73
N ALA A 567 -0.53 -29.28 -2.35
CA ALA A 567 0.41 -28.43 -1.61
C ALA A 567 -0.31 -27.30 -0.85
N TYR A 568 -1.33 -26.68 -1.45
CA TYR A 568 -2.14 -25.66 -0.82
C TYR A 568 -2.97 -26.22 0.36
N LEU A 569 -3.67 -27.34 0.16
CA LEU A 569 -4.43 -28.00 1.21
C LEU A 569 -3.54 -28.42 2.40
N GLN A 570 -2.31 -28.84 2.11
CA GLN A 570 -1.33 -29.13 3.15
C GLN A 570 -1.04 -27.90 4.02
N ARG A 571 -0.88 -26.73 3.41
CA ARG A 571 -0.67 -25.46 4.14
C ARG A 571 -1.88 -25.03 4.96
N CYS A 572 -3.08 -25.42 4.55
CA CYS A 572 -4.31 -25.08 5.25
C CYS A 572 -4.63 -25.99 6.45
N ARG A 573 -3.92 -27.12 6.62
CA ARG A 573 -4.25 -28.12 7.65
C ARG A 573 -4.21 -27.61 9.08
N ASP A 574 -3.23 -26.76 9.39
CA ASP A 574 -2.98 -26.26 10.74
C ASP A 574 -3.71 -24.93 11.03
N ALA A 575 -4.61 -24.54 10.12
CA ALA A 575 -5.39 -23.32 10.30
C ALA A 575 -6.39 -23.48 11.45
N ARG A 576 -6.41 -22.49 12.34
CA ARG A 576 -7.30 -22.41 13.49
C ARG A 576 -8.62 -21.71 13.16
N ASP A 577 -9.63 -21.93 13.96
CA ASP A 577 -10.93 -21.26 13.82
C ASP A 577 -11.00 -19.94 14.62
N THR A 578 -9.97 -19.64 15.42
CA THR A 578 -9.92 -18.49 16.31
C THR A 578 -8.70 -17.60 16.07
N PHE A 579 -8.90 -16.29 16.16
CA PHE A 579 -7.82 -15.29 16.07
C PHE A 579 -6.96 -15.23 17.34
N PHE A 580 -7.56 -15.56 18.47
CA PHE A 580 -6.93 -15.51 19.79
C PHE A 580 -6.91 -16.90 20.43
N ASP A 581 -5.96 -17.12 21.35
CA ASP A 581 -5.89 -18.38 22.15
C ASP A 581 -6.97 -18.42 23.20
#